data_2a664207090887a311073f72e5ea6084
#
_entry.id   2a664207090887a311073f72e5ea6084
#
_cell.length_a   1.000
_cell.length_b   1.000
_cell.length_c   1.000
_cell.angle_alpha   90.00
_cell.angle_beta   90.00
_cell.angle_gamma   90.00
#
_symmetry.space_group_name_H-M   'P 1'
#
loop_
_entity.id
_entity.type
_entity.pdbx_description
1 polymer ?
#
loop_
_entity_poly.entity_id
_entity_poly.type
_entity_poly.pdbx_seq_one_letter_code
_entity_poly.pdbx_strand_id
1 'polypeptide(L)'
;MQKAIYTTVGIDELLPHVQALKGVGARFVQMHAERNVDDGSYRLVYTFINVRAAQKHIAQDGSYAIENLVVEGIDQYQEIPSISSYYPAVFPFENEAHDLFGLAITDMQIDFKGFFYQVSTAEPMSAITPEVKAAREKAMKVRAAAEAKARKAAAEKAAAAAAAGEGAACVRSAGTYW
;
A
#
# COMPACT_ATOMS: atom_id res chain seq x y z
N MET A 1 8.07 20.01 -26.58
CA MET A 1 8.28 20.17 -25.12
C MET A 1 7.32 19.23 -24.41
N GLN A 2 7.80 18.24 -23.67
CA GLN A 2 6.93 17.30 -22.93
C GLN A 2 6.14 18.07 -21.87
N LYS A 3 4.82 17.94 -21.85
CA LYS A 3 3.96 18.56 -20.86
C LYS A 3 3.68 17.53 -19.76
N ALA A 4 4.18 17.76 -18.56
CA ALA A 4 3.82 16.99 -17.38
C ALA A 4 2.54 17.58 -16.77
N ILE A 5 1.61 16.73 -16.45
CA ILE A 5 0.36 17.06 -15.75
C ILE A 5 0.51 16.58 -14.31
N TYR A 6 0.17 17.41 -13.34
CA TYR A 6 0.16 17.07 -11.92
C TYR A 6 -1.28 17.10 -11.43
N THR A 7 -1.72 16.01 -10.84
CA THR A 7 -3.05 15.89 -10.24
C THR A 7 -2.89 15.50 -8.78
N THR A 8 -3.26 16.39 -7.88
CA THR A 8 -3.25 16.09 -6.43
C THR A 8 -4.55 15.38 -6.06
N VAL A 9 -4.42 14.29 -5.33
CA VAL A 9 -5.54 13.44 -4.87
C VAL A 9 -5.40 13.11 -3.40
N GLY A 10 -6.53 12.88 -2.74
CA GLY A 10 -6.54 12.31 -1.39
C GLY A 10 -6.15 10.83 -1.39
N ILE A 11 -5.77 10.31 -0.22
CA ILE A 11 -5.43 8.88 -0.07
C ILE A 11 -6.62 8.00 -0.47
N ASP A 12 -7.83 8.38 -0.08
CA ASP A 12 -9.05 7.63 -0.40
C ASP A 12 -9.36 7.62 -1.91
N GLU A 13 -8.88 8.63 -2.63
CA GLU A 13 -9.07 8.77 -4.08
C GLU A 13 -7.96 8.11 -4.91
N LEU A 14 -6.85 7.69 -4.26
CA LEU A 14 -5.68 7.12 -4.94
C LEU A 14 -6.06 5.90 -5.80
N LEU A 15 -6.69 4.89 -5.21
CA LEU A 15 -7.03 3.66 -5.93
C LEU A 15 -8.05 3.88 -7.06
N PRO A 16 -9.14 4.66 -6.88
CA PRO A 16 -10.04 5.01 -7.98
C PRO A 16 -9.32 5.68 -9.17
N HIS A 17 -8.41 6.63 -8.92
CA HIS A 17 -7.65 7.29 -9.98
C HIS A 17 -6.69 6.33 -10.68
N VAL A 18 -5.98 5.49 -9.92
CA VAL A 18 -5.08 4.46 -10.46
C VAL A 18 -5.84 3.45 -11.31
N GLN A 19 -7.04 3.05 -10.89
CA GLN A 19 -7.92 2.18 -11.65
C GLN A 19 -8.35 2.83 -12.98
N ALA A 20 -8.71 4.12 -12.96
CA ALA A 20 -9.06 4.86 -14.17
C ALA A 20 -7.87 4.94 -15.14
N LEU A 21 -6.65 5.24 -14.63
CA LEU A 21 -5.42 5.25 -15.43
C LEU A 21 -5.14 3.88 -16.06
N LYS A 22 -5.33 2.79 -15.31
CA LYS A 22 -5.22 1.42 -15.83
C LYS A 22 -6.24 1.17 -16.94
N GLY A 23 -7.48 1.61 -16.75
CA GLY A 23 -8.57 1.46 -17.73
C GLY A 23 -8.28 2.14 -19.07
N VAL A 24 -7.61 3.28 -19.07
CA VAL A 24 -7.19 3.98 -20.31
C VAL A 24 -5.88 3.46 -20.89
N GLY A 25 -5.26 2.45 -20.23
CA GLY A 25 -4.01 1.82 -20.68
C GLY A 25 -2.77 2.66 -20.36
N ALA A 26 -2.81 3.52 -19.35
CA ALA A 26 -1.64 4.21 -18.87
C ALA A 26 -0.60 3.21 -18.34
N ARG A 27 0.68 3.51 -18.55
CA ARG A 27 1.80 2.71 -18.10
C ARG A 27 2.44 3.37 -16.89
N PHE A 28 2.61 2.65 -15.81
CA PHE A 28 3.39 3.08 -14.66
C PHE A 28 4.88 3.22 -15.03
N VAL A 29 5.52 4.27 -14.57
CA VAL A 29 6.93 4.58 -14.82
C VAL A 29 7.73 4.46 -13.53
N GLN A 30 7.37 5.26 -12.53
CA GLN A 30 8.05 5.32 -11.24
C GLN A 30 7.12 5.87 -10.15
N MET A 31 7.54 5.68 -8.92
CA MET A 31 7.00 6.37 -7.75
C MET A 31 8.18 6.86 -6.91
N HIS A 32 8.03 7.98 -6.27
CA HIS A 32 8.99 8.43 -5.27
C HIS A 32 8.28 9.07 -4.09
N ALA A 33 8.93 8.96 -2.93
CA ALA A 33 8.51 9.60 -1.71
C ALA A 33 9.36 10.86 -1.49
N GLU A 34 8.72 11.91 -1.05
CA GLU A 34 9.39 13.15 -0.63
C GLU A 34 8.92 13.52 0.77
N ARG A 35 9.81 14.13 1.53
CA ARG A 35 9.48 14.71 2.82
C ARG A 35 9.44 16.22 2.72
N ASN A 36 8.34 16.81 3.17
CA ASN A 36 8.25 18.25 3.34
C ASN A 36 9.04 18.65 4.60
N VAL A 37 10.01 19.56 4.43
CA VAL A 37 10.89 20.00 5.52
C VAL A 37 10.17 20.94 6.47
N ASP A 38 9.18 21.68 5.98
CA ASP A 38 8.51 22.75 6.74
C ASP A 38 7.52 22.21 7.79
N ASP A 39 6.73 21.20 7.41
CA ASP A 39 5.71 20.63 8.29
C ASP A 39 5.96 19.16 8.68
N GLY A 40 6.98 18.54 8.08
CA GLY A 40 7.35 17.15 8.34
C GLY A 40 6.41 16.10 7.72
N SER A 41 5.42 16.54 6.93
CA SER A 41 4.56 15.65 6.16
C SER A 41 5.31 14.98 5.02
N TYR A 42 4.70 13.93 4.46
CA TYR A 42 5.24 13.25 3.30
C TYR A 42 4.35 13.48 2.08
N ARG A 43 4.97 13.36 0.92
CA ARG A 43 4.33 13.40 -0.38
C ARG A 43 4.77 12.18 -1.20
N LEU A 44 3.82 11.52 -1.82
CA LEU A 44 4.07 10.45 -2.79
C LEU A 44 3.71 10.94 -4.18
N VAL A 45 4.59 10.70 -5.13
CA VAL A 45 4.37 11.04 -6.54
C VAL A 45 4.46 9.80 -7.38
N TYR A 46 3.35 9.42 -7.99
CA TYR A 46 3.24 8.29 -8.92
C TYR A 46 3.24 8.83 -10.34
N THR A 47 4.19 8.41 -11.15
CA THR A 47 4.35 8.88 -12.53
C THR A 47 3.85 7.84 -13.51
N PHE A 48 2.97 8.26 -14.42
CA PHE A 48 2.41 7.43 -15.48
C PHE A 48 2.64 8.07 -16.86
N ILE A 49 2.69 7.23 -17.88
CA ILE A 49 2.66 7.66 -19.28
C ILE A 49 1.37 7.14 -19.89
N ASN A 50 0.55 8.06 -20.37
CA ASN A 50 -0.66 7.71 -21.09
C ASN A 50 -0.33 7.46 -22.57
N VAL A 51 -0.06 6.21 -22.90
CA VAL A 51 0.35 5.79 -24.25
C VAL A 51 -0.75 6.05 -25.29
N ARG A 52 -2.02 5.95 -24.92
CA ARG A 52 -3.14 6.20 -25.86
C ARG A 52 -3.36 7.69 -26.11
N ALA A 53 -3.24 8.53 -25.08
CA ALA A 53 -3.24 9.97 -25.25
C ALA A 53 -2.00 10.41 -26.07
N ALA A 54 -0.85 9.79 -25.80
CA ALA A 54 0.37 9.98 -26.57
C ALA A 54 0.19 9.59 -28.05
N GLN A 55 -0.48 8.48 -28.35
CA GLN A 55 -0.75 8.07 -29.75
C GLN A 55 -1.62 9.08 -30.52
N LYS A 56 -2.59 9.73 -29.85
CA LYS A 56 -3.38 10.81 -30.44
C LYS A 56 -2.55 12.08 -30.66
N HIS A 57 -1.56 12.36 -29.81
CA HIS A 57 -0.70 13.53 -29.88
C HIS A 57 0.60 13.29 -30.66
N ILE A 58 1.14 12.06 -30.68
CA ILE A 58 2.31 11.68 -31.51
C ILE A 58 2.04 11.97 -33.00
N ALA A 59 0.78 11.91 -33.45
CA ALA A 59 0.42 12.27 -34.81
C ALA A 59 0.65 13.74 -35.14
N GLN A 60 0.87 14.62 -34.19
CA GLN A 60 1.01 16.07 -34.39
C GLN A 60 2.33 16.68 -33.90
N ASP A 61 2.89 16.25 -32.75
CA ASP A 61 4.08 16.90 -32.19
C ASP A 61 5.10 15.97 -31.48
N GLY A 62 4.86 14.65 -31.43
CA GLY A 62 5.76 13.69 -30.79
C GLY A 62 5.83 13.78 -29.26
N SER A 63 4.94 14.51 -28.60
CA SER A 63 4.95 14.69 -27.14
C SER A 63 4.16 13.60 -26.43
N TYR A 64 4.77 13.00 -25.37
CA TYR A 64 4.09 12.09 -24.47
C TYR A 64 3.44 12.88 -23.34
N ALA A 65 2.18 12.56 -23.00
CA ALA A 65 1.58 13.06 -21.77
C ALA A 65 2.13 12.27 -20.57
N ILE A 66 2.90 12.94 -19.74
CA ILE A 66 3.33 12.43 -18.44
C ILE A 66 2.31 12.89 -17.41
N GLU A 67 1.70 11.95 -16.73
CA GLU A 67 0.73 12.20 -15.66
C GLU A 67 1.36 11.84 -14.33
N ASN A 68 1.45 12.83 -13.44
CA ASN A 68 1.92 12.65 -12.06
C ASN A 68 0.71 12.73 -11.13
N LEU A 69 0.43 11.64 -10.47
CA LEU A 69 -0.57 11.57 -9.41
C LEU A 69 0.14 11.83 -8.08
N VAL A 70 -0.27 12.87 -7.38
CA VAL A 70 0.39 13.38 -6.19
C VAL A 70 -0.52 13.20 -5.00
N VAL A 71 -0.03 12.53 -3.96
CA VAL A 71 -0.68 12.43 -2.65
C VAL A 71 0.14 13.25 -1.67
N GLU A 72 -0.45 14.31 -1.12
CA GLU A 72 0.21 15.25 -0.22
C GLU A 72 -0.34 15.19 1.19
N GLY A 73 0.40 15.76 2.15
CA GLY A 73 -0.05 15.87 3.54
C GLY A 73 -0.14 14.53 4.26
N ILE A 74 0.69 13.57 3.87
CA ILE A 74 0.70 12.23 4.46
C ILE A 74 1.40 12.29 5.80
N ASP A 75 0.69 11.86 6.84
CA ASP A 75 1.30 11.60 8.14
C ASP A 75 2.04 10.26 8.11
N GLN A 76 3.16 10.17 8.81
CA GLN A 76 4.00 8.97 8.84
C GLN A 76 3.27 7.69 9.29
N TYR A 77 2.17 7.83 10.03
CA TYR A 77 1.36 6.69 10.49
C TYR A 77 0.12 6.43 9.68
N GLN A 78 -0.15 7.27 8.70
CA GLN A 78 -1.31 7.17 7.86
C GLN A 78 -1.14 5.96 6.95
N GLU A 79 -2.11 5.06 6.96
CA GLU A 79 -2.13 3.90 6.09
C GLU A 79 -2.40 4.34 4.65
N ILE A 80 -1.53 3.92 3.74
CA ILE A 80 -1.60 4.24 2.32
C ILE A 80 -1.85 2.92 1.58
N PRO A 81 -2.93 2.80 0.82
CA PRO A 81 -3.18 1.58 0.06
C PRO A 81 -2.18 1.42 -1.08
N SER A 82 -1.60 0.23 -1.21
CA SER A 82 -0.69 -0.12 -2.30
C SER A 82 -1.42 -0.14 -3.65
N ILE A 83 -0.75 0.35 -4.68
CA ILE A 83 -1.24 0.24 -6.07
C ILE A 83 -0.73 -1.03 -6.79
N SER A 84 -0.03 -1.92 -6.10
CA SER A 84 0.61 -3.12 -6.67
C SER A 84 -0.37 -4.10 -7.30
N SER A 85 -1.65 -4.10 -6.89
CA SER A 85 -2.73 -4.87 -7.50
C SER A 85 -3.04 -4.43 -8.94
N TYR A 86 -2.85 -3.16 -9.26
CA TYR A 86 -3.03 -2.60 -10.59
C TYR A 86 -1.73 -2.56 -11.39
N TYR A 87 -0.63 -2.22 -10.73
CA TYR A 87 0.70 -2.07 -11.33
C TYR A 87 1.76 -2.80 -10.50
N PRO A 88 1.98 -4.10 -10.72
CA PRO A 88 2.95 -4.88 -9.96
C PRO A 88 4.36 -4.29 -9.96
N ALA A 89 4.74 -3.56 -11.03
CA ALA A 89 6.05 -2.91 -11.13
C ALA A 89 6.31 -1.82 -10.08
N VAL A 90 5.32 -1.44 -9.28
CA VAL A 90 5.47 -0.45 -8.20
C VAL A 90 6.19 -1.03 -6.98
N PHE A 91 6.23 -2.37 -6.82
CA PHE A 91 6.70 -3.03 -5.60
C PHE A 91 8.07 -2.54 -5.09
N PRO A 92 9.09 -2.26 -5.95
CA PRO A 92 10.37 -1.80 -5.43
C PRO A 92 10.27 -0.42 -4.79
N PHE A 93 9.48 0.46 -5.39
CA PHE A 93 9.31 1.85 -4.95
C PHE A 93 8.49 1.94 -3.66
N GLU A 94 7.45 1.12 -3.52
CA GLU A 94 6.66 1.06 -2.30
C GLU A 94 7.46 0.49 -1.13
N ASN A 95 8.25 -0.58 -1.36
CA ASN A 95 9.16 -1.10 -0.34
C ASN A 95 10.26 -0.10 0.01
N GLU A 96 10.77 0.66 -0.98
CA GLU A 96 11.72 1.75 -0.73
C GLU A 96 11.12 2.82 0.18
N ALA A 97 9.91 3.28 -0.13
CA ALA A 97 9.21 4.28 0.69
C ALA A 97 8.96 3.78 2.12
N HIS A 98 8.62 2.51 2.26
CA HIS A 98 8.46 1.85 3.56
C HIS A 98 9.80 1.80 4.32
N ASP A 99 10.88 1.29 3.70
CA ASP A 99 12.16 1.04 4.38
C ASP A 99 12.91 2.34 4.71
N LEU A 100 12.90 3.31 3.78
CA LEU A 100 13.69 4.53 3.94
C LEU A 100 12.96 5.65 4.69
N PHE A 101 11.65 5.78 4.51
CA PHE A 101 10.84 6.86 5.11
C PHE A 101 9.94 6.37 6.24
N GLY A 102 9.72 5.07 6.38
CA GLY A 102 8.83 4.49 7.39
C GLY A 102 7.34 4.72 7.09
N LEU A 103 6.97 4.86 5.82
CA LEU A 103 5.59 5.03 5.41
C LEU A 103 4.80 3.72 5.55
N ALA A 104 3.58 3.81 6.06
CA ALA A 104 2.71 2.65 6.30
C ALA A 104 1.93 2.29 5.02
N ILE A 105 2.60 1.63 4.07
CA ILE A 105 1.95 1.16 2.85
C ILE A 105 1.32 -0.22 3.11
N THR A 106 0.01 -0.35 2.89
CA THR A 106 -0.76 -1.56 3.17
C THR A 106 -1.08 -2.32 1.88
N ASP A 107 -1.40 -3.61 2.02
CA ASP A 107 -1.84 -4.49 0.92
C ASP A 107 -0.85 -4.62 -0.25
N MET A 108 0.44 -4.48 0.01
CA MET A 108 1.48 -4.74 -1.00
C MET A 108 1.47 -6.21 -1.41
N GLN A 109 1.43 -6.50 -2.72
CA GLN A 109 1.51 -7.88 -3.23
C GLN A 109 2.85 -8.53 -2.94
N ILE A 110 3.93 -7.75 -2.96
CA ILE A 110 5.28 -8.18 -2.60
C ILE A 110 5.77 -7.22 -1.51
N ASP A 111 5.74 -7.70 -0.27
CA ASP A 111 6.15 -6.97 0.92
C ASP A 111 7.37 -7.64 1.55
N PHE A 112 8.49 -6.93 1.57
CA PHE A 112 9.73 -7.37 2.21
C PHE A 112 9.79 -7.02 3.70
N LYS A 113 8.76 -6.42 4.26
CA LYS A 113 8.60 -6.14 5.71
C LYS A 113 9.79 -5.38 6.31
N GLY A 114 10.29 -4.39 5.59
CA GLY A 114 11.42 -3.57 6.04
C GLY A 114 12.79 -4.17 5.77
N PHE A 115 12.89 -5.20 4.91
CA PHE A 115 14.15 -5.87 4.57
C PHE A 115 14.48 -5.79 3.08
N PHE A 116 13.85 -4.87 2.35
CA PHE A 116 14.17 -4.65 0.95
C PHE A 116 15.54 -3.99 0.78
N TYR A 117 15.87 -3.04 1.65
CA TYR A 117 17.19 -2.43 1.74
C TYR A 117 17.93 -2.85 3.01
N GLN A 118 19.24 -3.08 2.89
CA GLN A 118 20.10 -3.18 4.06
C GLN A 118 20.48 -1.76 4.51
N VAL A 119 19.82 -1.27 5.53
CA VAL A 119 20.07 0.04 6.11
C VAL A 119 20.73 -0.11 7.48
N SER A 120 21.70 0.77 7.78
CA SER A 120 22.39 0.77 9.08
C SER A 120 21.50 1.30 10.22
N THR A 121 20.51 2.09 9.89
CA THR A 121 19.56 2.68 10.82
C THR A 121 18.16 2.53 10.24
N ALA A 122 17.19 2.14 11.05
CA ALA A 122 15.80 2.07 10.60
C ALA A 122 15.33 3.47 10.13
N GLU A 123 14.62 3.50 8.99
CA GLU A 123 14.02 4.70 8.41
C GLU A 123 15.00 5.90 8.30
N PRO A 124 16.11 5.78 7.56
CA PRO A 124 17.19 6.79 7.59
C PRO A 124 16.76 8.15 7.05
N MET A 125 15.71 8.20 6.22
CA MET A 125 15.17 9.42 5.63
C MET A 125 13.97 9.99 6.40
N SER A 126 13.53 9.31 7.46
CA SER A 126 12.55 9.89 8.38
C SER A 126 13.25 10.90 9.29
N ALA A 127 12.68 12.09 9.46
CA ALA A 127 13.28 13.14 10.31
C ALA A 127 12.94 12.98 11.79
N ILE A 128 12.75 11.77 12.23
CA ILE A 128 12.31 11.52 13.59
C ILE A 128 13.50 11.37 14.51
N THR A 129 13.44 12.03 15.67
CA THR A 129 14.47 11.87 16.69
C THR A 129 14.57 10.42 17.16
N PRO A 130 15.78 9.94 17.56
CA PRO A 130 15.95 8.56 18.04
C PRO A 130 14.99 8.16 19.15
N GLU A 131 14.58 9.10 19.99
CA GLU A 131 13.65 8.89 21.09
C GLU A 131 12.24 8.56 20.60
N VAL A 132 11.77 9.29 19.59
CA VAL A 132 10.47 9.03 18.96
C VAL A 132 10.51 7.72 18.20
N LYS A 133 11.61 7.35 17.53
CA LYS A 133 11.79 6.03 16.90
C LYS A 133 11.65 4.91 17.91
N ALA A 134 12.31 5.00 19.05
CA ALA A 134 12.25 3.99 20.11
C ALA A 134 10.83 3.85 20.72
N ALA A 135 10.12 4.96 20.88
CA ALA A 135 8.73 4.94 21.37
C ALA A 135 7.80 4.24 20.35
N ARG A 136 8.00 4.48 19.06
CA ARG A 136 7.24 3.86 17.98
C ARG A 136 7.49 2.37 17.86
N GLU A 137 8.73 1.97 17.90
CA GLU A 137 9.09 0.56 17.83
C GLU A 137 8.43 -0.24 18.97
N LYS A 138 8.36 0.34 20.17
CA LYS A 138 7.60 -0.24 21.28
C LYS A 138 6.10 -0.30 20.99
N ALA A 139 5.52 0.76 20.45
CA ALA A 139 4.10 0.79 20.11
C ALA A 139 3.74 -0.22 19.02
N MET A 140 4.57 -0.35 17.98
CA MET A 140 4.39 -1.36 16.93
C MET A 140 4.48 -2.79 17.47
N LYS A 141 5.46 -3.08 18.36
CA LYS A 141 5.58 -4.40 19.00
C LYS A 141 4.35 -4.75 19.84
N VAL A 142 3.80 -3.76 20.56
CA VAL A 142 2.57 -3.94 21.35
C VAL A 142 1.37 -4.20 20.44
N ARG A 143 1.23 -3.44 19.34
CA ARG A 143 0.16 -3.64 18.37
C ARG A 143 0.26 -5.00 17.68
N ALA A 144 1.43 -5.38 17.19
CA ALA A 144 1.67 -6.69 16.59
C ALA A 144 1.37 -7.85 17.56
N ALA A 145 1.73 -7.71 18.83
CA ALA A 145 1.39 -8.70 19.86
C ALA A 145 -0.13 -8.79 20.11
N ALA A 146 -0.82 -7.66 20.11
CA ALA A 146 -2.27 -7.61 20.26
C ALA A 146 -2.99 -8.23 19.05
N GLU A 147 -2.54 -7.95 17.85
CA GLU A 147 -3.07 -8.53 16.61
C GLU A 147 -2.83 -10.04 16.52
N ALA A 148 -1.63 -10.49 16.91
CA ALA A 148 -1.33 -11.94 17.00
C ALA A 148 -2.23 -12.65 18.02
N LYS A 149 -2.51 -12.01 19.15
CA LYS A 149 -3.43 -12.53 20.16
C LYS A 149 -4.88 -12.58 19.67
N ALA A 150 -5.32 -11.54 18.96
CA ALA A 150 -6.63 -11.47 18.35
C ALA A 150 -6.81 -12.54 17.25
N ARG A 151 -5.79 -12.74 16.40
CA ARG A 151 -5.80 -13.81 15.38
C ARG A 151 -5.88 -15.20 16.00
N LYS A 152 -5.13 -15.47 17.09
CA LYS A 152 -5.23 -16.75 17.79
C LYS A 152 -6.61 -16.97 18.38
N ALA A 153 -7.19 -15.97 19.04
CA ALA A 153 -8.54 -16.06 19.60
C ALA A 153 -9.61 -16.26 18.54
N ALA A 154 -9.47 -15.61 17.36
CA ALA A 154 -10.37 -15.80 16.24
C ALA A 154 -10.24 -17.21 15.63
N ALA A 155 -9.04 -17.75 15.51
CA ALA A 155 -8.79 -19.11 15.05
C ALA A 155 -9.37 -20.17 16.00
N GLU A 156 -9.20 -20.00 17.32
CA GLU A 156 -9.81 -20.88 18.33
C GLU A 156 -11.36 -20.85 18.28
N LYS A 157 -11.95 -19.65 18.12
CA LYS A 157 -13.40 -19.52 17.93
C LYS A 157 -13.89 -20.21 16.65
N ALA A 158 -13.15 -20.08 15.56
CA ALA A 158 -13.49 -20.73 14.30
C ALA A 158 -13.38 -22.26 14.40
N ALA A 159 -12.34 -22.77 15.07
CA ALA A 159 -12.18 -24.20 15.31
C ALA A 159 -13.28 -24.77 16.23
N ALA A 160 -13.65 -24.05 17.28
CA ALA A 160 -14.75 -24.44 18.17
C ALA A 160 -16.11 -24.46 17.45
N ALA A 161 -16.35 -23.50 16.53
CA ALA A 161 -17.56 -23.45 15.74
C ALA A 161 -17.63 -24.60 14.71
N ALA A 162 -16.50 -24.98 14.11
CA ALA A 162 -16.41 -26.11 13.20
C ALA A 162 -16.69 -27.46 13.94
N ALA A 163 -16.10 -27.63 15.13
CA ALA A 163 -16.33 -28.84 15.94
C ALA A 163 -17.79 -28.97 16.43
N ALA A 164 -18.46 -27.84 16.70
CA ALA A 164 -19.88 -27.85 17.07
C ALA A 164 -20.80 -28.15 15.87
N GLY A 165 -20.37 -27.83 14.64
CA GLY A 165 -21.11 -28.10 13.40
C GLY A 165 -21.11 -29.59 13.01
N GLU A 166 -20.01 -30.30 13.25
CA GLU A 166 -19.92 -31.75 12.93
C GLU A 166 -20.73 -32.61 13.87
N GLY A 167 -20.93 -32.22 15.15
CA GLY A 167 -21.78 -32.92 16.10
C GLY A 167 -23.29 -32.90 15.74
N ALA A 168 -23.73 -31.89 15.02
CA ALA A 168 -25.12 -31.75 14.63
C ALA A 168 -25.50 -32.54 13.35
N ALA A 169 -24.53 -32.92 12.53
CA ALA A 169 -24.74 -33.70 11.31
C ALA A 169 -24.90 -35.20 11.57
N CYS A 170 -24.27 -35.71 12.66
CA CYS A 170 -24.29 -37.13 13.00
C CYS A 170 -25.62 -37.61 13.60
N VAL A 171 -26.48 -36.72 14.12
CA VAL A 171 -27.74 -37.09 14.78
C VAL A 171 -28.91 -37.22 13.76
N ARG A 172 -28.78 -36.77 12.52
CA ARG A 172 -29.86 -36.79 11.51
C ARG A 172 -29.89 -38.01 10.61
N SER A 173 -28.93 -38.94 10.73
CA SER A 173 -28.92 -40.17 9.87
C SER A 173 -29.42 -41.45 10.52
N ALA A 174 -29.97 -41.41 11.74
CA ALA A 174 -30.45 -42.58 12.46
C ALA A 174 -31.99 -42.55 12.69
N GLY A 175 -32.79 -42.31 11.67
CA GLY A 175 -34.21 -42.25 11.87
C GLY A 175 -35.03 -42.32 10.58
N THR A 176 -34.90 -43.41 9.80
CA THR A 176 -35.96 -43.82 8.87
C THR A 176 -35.73 -45.28 8.42
N TYR A 177 -36.11 -46.20 9.27
CA TYR A 177 -36.56 -47.53 8.85
C TYR A 177 -37.83 -47.82 9.66
N TRP A 178 -38.94 -47.71 9.02
CA TRP A 178 -40.19 -48.51 9.05
C TRP A 178 -41.09 -48.01 7.96
#